data_d953ac2bdecea930ecdfb10da44df462
#
_entry.id   d953ac2bdecea930ecdfb10da44df462
#
_cell.length_a   1.000
_cell.length_b   1.000
_cell.length_c   1.000
_cell.angle_alpha   90.00
_cell.angle_beta   90.00
_cell.angle_gamma   90.00
#
_symmetry.space_group_name_H-M   'P 1'
#
loop_
_entity.id
_entity.type
_entity.pdbx_description
1 polymer ?
#
loop_
_entity_poly.entity_id
_entity_poly.type
_entity_poly.pdbx_seq_one_letter_code
_entity_poly.pdbx_strand_id
1 'polypeptide(L)'
;MLLYGLKMLFGDKTRFLGIVLGLSFSSLIIIQQASIFTGLMRRTFGFISDTSQADIWVMDKQVQFVDDFKPIRDTQLFQIRGIKGVKWAVPFYKGLLRVKIDSGNLQMCNILGIDDATLIGAPPKMIQGRVESLREPNAIIINKKGAEGMLAKYGIYNPKNKPIVPMRVGDLTEINDQRARVVGICESLPTFMSQPVIYTTYKRALSYAPSERKNLSYILVKADKGVSPKKLAERISQNIELTAYTNRE
;
A
#
# COMPACT_ATOMS: atom_id res chain seq x y z
N MET A 1 -33.07 36.73 -29.59
CA MET A 1 -31.60 36.79 -29.38
C MET A 1 -30.93 35.42 -29.54
N LEU A 2 -31.34 34.38 -28.83
CA LEU A 2 -30.75 33.04 -28.92
C LEU A 2 -30.80 32.39 -30.30
N LEU A 3 -31.95 32.52 -31.01
CA LEU A 3 -32.17 32.00 -32.37
C LEU A 3 -31.29 32.66 -33.44
N TYR A 4 -31.00 33.94 -33.30
CA TYR A 4 -30.08 34.65 -34.20
C TYR A 4 -28.63 34.22 -33.98
N GLY A 5 -28.21 34.03 -32.73
CA GLY A 5 -26.90 33.51 -32.40
C GLY A 5 -26.66 32.09 -32.92
N LEU A 6 -27.67 31.22 -32.82
CA LEU A 6 -27.63 29.87 -33.41
C LEU A 6 -27.53 29.88 -34.93
N LYS A 7 -28.33 30.75 -35.64
CA LYS A 7 -28.22 30.88 -37.10
C LYS A 7 -26.86 31.42 -37.56
N MET A 8 -26.27 32.35 -36.83
CA MET A 8 -24.90 32.83 -37.11
C MET A 8 -23.83 31.74 -36.89
N LEU A 9 -24.02 30.92 -35.85
CA LEU A 9 -23.09 29.84 -35.54
C LEU A 9 -23.08 28.76 -36.62
N PHE A 10 -24.23 28.36 -37.11
CA PHE A 10 -24.39 27.35 -38.18
C PHE A 10 -24.14 27.89 -39.59
N GLY A 11 -24.18 29.22 -39.79
CA GLY A 11 -23.96 29.86 -41.07
C GLY A 11 -22.48 29.80 -41.55
N ASP A 12 -21.55 29.78 -40.62
CA ASP A 12 -20.11 29.67 -40.92
C ASP A 12 -19.57 28.30 -40.43
N LYS A 13 -19.49 27.35 -41.35
CA LYS A 13 -19.07 25.98 -41.07
C LYS A 13 -17.66 25.91 -40.45
N THR A 14 -16.74 26.78 -40.87
CA THR A 14 -15.36 26.81 -40.38
C THR A 14 -15.31 27.25 -38.91
N ARG A 15 -16.07 28.31 -38.59
CA ARG A 15 -16.17 28.83 -37.22
C ARG A 15 -16.89 27.82 -36.31
N PHE A 16 -17.96 27.19 -36.78
CA PHE A 16 -18.65 26.13 -36.06
C PHE A 16 -17.73 24.97 -35.75
N LEU A 17 -17.01 24.46 -36.76
CA LEU A 17 -16.06 23.36 -36.57
C LEU A 17 -14.96 23.71 -35.58
N GLY A 18 -14.39 24.92 -35.65
CA GLY A 18 -13.38 25.40 -34.71
C GLY A 18 -13.89 25.43 -33.28
N ILE A 19 -15.10 25.90 -33.03
CA ILE A 19 -15.71 25.91 -31.69
C ILE A 19 -15.94 24.50 -31.17
N VAL A 20 -16.52 23.61 -32.01
CA VAL A 20 -16.76 22.21 -31.62
C VAL A 20 -15.47 21.50 -31.31
N LEU A 21 -14.43 21.63 -32.13
CA LEU A 21 -13.14 21.06 -31.90
C LEU A 21 -12.48 21.59 -30.61
N GLY A 22 -12.55 22.92 -30.40
CA GLY A 22 -12.01 23.54 -29.19
C GLY A 22 -12.68 23.05 -27.90
N LEU A 23 -14.02 23.01 -27.90
CA LEU A 23 -14.80 22.51 -26.76
C LEU A 23 -14.56 21.01 -26.52
N SER A 24 -14.53 20.21 -27.60
CA SER A 24 -14.27 18.79 -27.51
C SER A 24 -12.88 18.51 -26.94
N PHE A 25 -11.87 19.21 -27.43
CA PHE A 25 -10.50 19.08 -26.94
C PHE A 25 -10.35 19.51 -25.48
N SER A 26 -10.96 20.64 -25.10
CA SER A 26 -10.97 21.11 -23.72
C SER A 26 -11.65 20.11 -22.78
N SER A 27 -12.81 19.57 -23.19
CA SER A 27 -13.53 18.55 -22.42
C SER A 27 -12.74 17.27 -22.27
N LEU A 28 -12.06 16.83 -23.33
CA LEU A 28 -11.19 15.66 -23.31
C LEU A 28 -10.04 15.83 -22.30
N ILE A 29 -9.36 16.99 -22.32
CA ILE A 29 -8.26 17.27 -21.37
C ILE A 29 -8.80 17.28 -19.94
N ILE A 30 -9.91 17.92 -19.65
CA ILE A 30 -10.49 17.97 -18.30
C ILE A 30 -10.81 16.55 -17.80
N ILE A 31 -11.45 15.72 -18.62
CA ILE A 31 -11.81 14.34 -18.26
C ILE A 31 -10.54 13.51 -18.04
N GLN A 32 -9.55 13.68 -18.91
CA GLN A 32 -8.26 12.96 -18.78
C GLN A 32 -7.57 13.34 -17.47
N GLN A 33 -7.44 14.62 -17.15
CA GLN A 33 -6.82 15.08 -15.91
C GLN A 33 -7.57 14.59 -14.66
N ALA A 34 -8.89 14.67 -14.66
CA ALA A 34 -9.72 14.16 -13.57
C ALA A 34 -9.55 12.64 -13.38
N SER A 35 -9.44 11.88 -14.46
CA SER A 35 -9.23 10.43 -14.43
C SER A 35 -7.85 10.07 -13.88
N ILE A 36 -6.81 10.78 -14.30
CA ILE A 36 -5.44 10.59 -13.79
C ILE A 36 -5.40 10.91 -12.29
N PHE A 37 -5.98 12.03 -11.88
CA PHE A 37 -6.03 12.44 -10.47
C PHE A 37 -6.77 11.39 -9.61
N THR A 38 -7.93 10.94 -10.05
CA THR A 38 -8.71 9.91 -9.35
C THR A 38 -7.94 8.59 -9.26
N GLY A 39 -7.27 8.20 -10.34
CA GLY A 39 -6.42 6.99 -10.36
C GLY A 39 -5.24 7.09 -9.40
N LEU A 40 -4.61 8.27 -9.32
CA LEU A 40 -3.51 8.54 -8.40
C LEU A 40 -3.98 8.48 -6.95
N MET A 41 -5.09 9.16 -6.62
CA MET A 41 -5.67 9.14 -5.28
C MET A 41 -6.01 7.72 -4.82
N ARG A 42 -6.64 6.90 -5.66
CA ARG A 42 -6.95 5.49 -5.34
C ARG A 42 -5.70 4.68 -4.99
N ARG A 43 -4.57 4.92 -5.65
CA ARG A 43 -3.29 4.25 -5.34
C ARG A 43 -2.71 4.72 -4.00
N THR A 44 -2.87 5.99 -3.65
CA THR A 44 -2.39 6.54 -2.38
C THR A 44 -3.13 5.91 -1.19
N PHE A 45 -4.46 5.73 -1.29
CA PHE A 45 -5.28 5.14 -0.22
C PHE A 45 -5.33 3.61 -0.24
N GLY A 46 -4.82 2.96 -1.30
CA GLY A 46 -4.92 1.51 -1.48
C GLY A 46 -4.41 0.72 -0.29
N PHE A 47 -3.28 1.11 0.25
CA PHE A 47 -2.65 0.46 1.40
C PHE A 47 -3.51 0.50 2.68
N ILE A 48 -4.10 1.65 2.99
CA ILE A 48 -4.98 1.82 4.15
C ILE A 48 -6.26 0.99 3.97
N SER A 49 -6.80 0.99 2.75
CA SER A 49 -8.01 0.22 2.41
C SER A 49 -7.78 -1.29 2.51
N ASP A 50 -6.61 -1.78 2.14
CA ASP A 50 -6.24 -3.19 2.25
C ASP A 50 -6.11 -3.64 3.71
N THR A 51 -5.77 -2.72 4.63
CA THR A 51 -5.63 -3.00 6.07
C THR A 51 -6.90 -2.63 6.85
N SER A 52 -8.07 -3.07 6.38
CA SER A 52 -9.39 -2.69 6.89
C SER A 52 -9.72 -3.14 8.32
N GLN A 53 -8.89 -3.98 8.95
CA GLN A 53 -9.10 -4.50 10.30
C GLN A 53 -8.92 -3.45 11.40
N ALA A 54 -8.06 -2.46 11.19
CA ALA A 54 -7.80 -1.35 12.10
C ALA A 54 -8.80 -0.21 11.86
N ASP A 55 -9.13 0.53 12.90
CA ASP A 55 -9.94 1.76 12.79
C ASP A 55 -9.06 3.01 12.79
N ILE A 56 -7.87 2.93 13.42
CA ILE A 56 -6.98 4.04 13.68
C ILE A 56 -5.55 3.61 13.35
N TRP A 57 -4.83 4.49 12.68
CA TRP A 57 -3.41 4.41 12.37
C TRP A 57 -2.65 5.39 13.23
N VAL A 58 -1.70 4.92 14.01
CA VAL A 58 -0.85 5.78 14.83
C VAL A 58 0.54 5.81 14.24
N MET A 59 1.07 7.00 14.08
CA MET A 59 2.35 7.28 13.43
C MET A 59 3.08 8.45 14.10
N ASP A 60 4.34 8.65 13.75
CA ASP A 60 5.11 9.81 14.19
C ASP A 60 4.50 11.12 13.64
N LYS A 61 4.60 12.20 14.41
CA LYS A 61 4.07 13.53 14.03
C LYS A 61 4.69 14.12 12.77
N GLN A 62 5.89 13.69 12.39
CA GLN A 62 6.60 14.18 11.22
C GLN A 62 6.24 13.45 9.94
N VAL A 63 5.43 12.39 10.00
CA VAL A 63 4.96 11.65 8.84
C VAL A 63 4.01 12.53 8.02
N GLN A 64 4.35 12.79 6.77
CA GLN A 64 3.55 13.61 5.85
C GLN A 64 2.70 12.78 4.89
N PHE A 65 3.14 11.57 4.55
CA PHE A 65 2.44 10.65 3.64
C PHE A 65 2.77 9.19 3.97
N VAL A 66 1.96 8.28 3.47
CA VAL A 66 1.99 6.84 3.83
C VAL A 66 3.33 6.14 3.56
N ASP A 67 4.15 6.65 2.65
CA ASP A 67 5.48 6.09 2.35
C ASP A 67 6.62 6.79 3.12
N ASP A 68 6.31 7.87 3.87
CA ASP A 68 7.27 8.57 4.75
C ASP A 68 7.15 8.04 6.18
N PHE A 69 7.51 6.80 6.41
CA PHE A 69 7.48 6.21 7.74
C PHE A 69 8.67 6.67 8.58
N LYS A 70 8.38 7.11 9.80
CA LYS A 70 9.36 7.47 10.82
C LYS A 70 9.39 6.40 11.91
N PRO A 71 10.53 6.17 12.55
CA PRO A 71 10.65 5.16 13.59
C PRO A 71 9.85 5.52 14.83
N ILE A 72 9.06 4.57 15.32
CA ILE A 72 8.32 4.66 16.58
C ILE A 72 8.98 3.73 17.60
N ARG A 73 9.04 4.12 18.87
CA ARG A 73 9.58 3.29 19.94
C ARG A 73 8.58 2.21 20.34
N ASP A 74 9.06 1.00 20.62
CA ASP A 74 8.20 -0.11 21.04
C ASP A 74 7.43 0.19 22.33
N THR A 75 8.00 1.02 23.23
CA THR A 75 7.34 1.45 24.46
C THR A 75 6.02 2.17 24.20
N GLN A 76 5.92 2.91 23.11
CA GLN A 76 4.71 3.65 22.74
C GLN A 76 3.55 2.71 22.37
N LEU A 77 3.84 1.53 21.83
CA LEU A 77 2.83 0.50 21.60
C LEU A 77 2.17 0.06 22.91
N PHE A 78 2.97 -0.15 23.96
CA PHE A 78 2.43 -0.54 25.28
C PHE A 78 1.64 0.60 25.93
N GLN A 79 2.08 1.84 25.78
CA GLN A 79 1.32 3.00 26.24
C GLN A 79 -0.05 3.09 25.58
N ILE A 80 -0.13 2.90 24.24
CA ILE A 80 -1.41 2.89 23.50
C ILE A 80 -2.32 1.78 24.00
N ARG A 81 -1.79 0.58 24.25
CA ARG A 81 -2.57 -0.54 24.79
C ARG A 81 -3.22 -0.23 26.16
N GLY A 82 -2.60 0.65 26.94
CA GLY A 82 -3.13 1.09 28.24
C GLY A 82 -4.22 2.16 28.16
N ILE A 83 -4.47 2.76 26.99
CA ILE A 83 -5.46 3.84 26.85
C ILE A 83 -6.88 3.26 26.89
N LYS A 84 -7.74 3.82 27.76
CA LYS A 84 -9.15 3.43 27.87
C LYS A 84 -9.89 3.64 26.55
N GLY A 85 -10.51 2.56 26.04
CA GLY A 85 -11.24 2.54 24.79
C GLY A 85 -10.48 1.87 23.62
N VAL A 86 -9.23 1.43 23.86
CA VAL A 86 -8.47 0.61 22.92
C VAL A 86 -8.85 -0.85 23.15
N LYS A 87 -9.40 -1.51 22.12
CA LYS A 87 -9.67 -2.95 22.14
C LYS A 87 -8.40 -3.76 21.93
N TRP A 88 -7.58 -3.37 20.95
CA TRP A 88 -6.27 -3.92 20.72
C TRP A 88 -5.40 -2.89 19.96
N ALA A 89 -4.11 -3.00 20.16
CA ALA A 89 -3.09 -2.29 19.37
C ALA A 89 -1.98 -3.26 19.00
N VAL A 90 -1.58 -3.28 17.73
CA VAL A 90 -0.57 -4.18 17.19
C VAL A 90 0.49 -3.43 16.39
N PRO A 91 1.72 -3.93 16.38
CA PRO A 91 2.80 -3.33 15.61
C PRO A 91 2.59 -3.60 14.12
N PHE A 92 3.00 -2.66 13.31
CA PHE A 92 3.02 -2.81 11.87
C PHE A 92 4.29 -2.20 11.28
N TYR A 93 4.99 -3.01 10.50
CA TYR A 93 6.19 -2.58 9.79
C TYR A 93 5.88 -2.29 8.33
N LYS A 94 6.40 -1.21 7.80
CA LYS A 94 6.42 -0.91 6.37
C LYS A 94 7.81 -0.42 5.99
N GLY A 95 8.37 -1.00 4.94
CA GLY A 95 9.69 -0.60 4.45
C GLY A 95 9.91 -0.98 3.00
N LEU A 96 10.75 -0.21 2.32
CA LEU A 96 11.23 -0.52 0.98
C LEU A 96 12.53 -1.30 1.10
N LEU A 97 12.52 -2.58 0.72
CA LEU A 97 13.68 -3.45 0.76
C LEU A 97 14.00 -4.03 -0.62
N ARG A 98 15.24 -4.44 -0.79
CA ARG A 98 15.73 -5.05 -2.03
C ARG A 98 15.42 -6.54 -2.02
N VAL A 99 14.78 -7.00 -3.08
CA VAL A 99 14.47 -8.41 -3.32
C VAL A 99 15.27 -8.86 -4.54
N LYS A 100 16.03 -9.94 -4.38
CA LYS A 100 16.83 -10.50 -5.46
C LYS A 100 15.98 -11.46 -6.29
N ILE A 101 15.91 -11.21 -7.58
CA ILE A 101 15.21 -12.08 -8.54
C ILE A 101 16.17 -13.13 -9.09
N ASP A 102 15.63 -14.23 -9.62
CA ASP A 102 16.41 -15.34 -10.24
C ASP A 102 17.45 -14.87 -11.28
N SER A 103 17.22 -13.73 -11.93
CA SER A 103 18.17 -13.13 -12.88
C SER A 103 19.38 -12.48 -12.21
N GLY A 104 19.44 -12.44 -10.87
CA GLY A 104 20.44 -11.70 -10.10
C GLY A 104 20.15 -10.22 -9.93
N ASN A 105 19.14 -9.68 -10.60
CA ASN A 105 18.74 -8.28 -10.47
C ASN A 105 18.04 -8.04 -9.13
N LEU A 106 18.21 -6.80 -8.61
CA LEU A 106 17.57 -6.36 -7.38
C LEU A 106 16.33 -5.52 -7.70
N GLN A 107 15.20 -5.91 -7.15
CA GLN A 107 13.94 -5.18 -7.27
C GLN A 107 13.55 -4.58 -5.91
N MET A 108 13.18 -3.28 -5.91
CA MET A 108 12.63 -2.64 -4.71
C MET A 108 11.18 -3.08 -4.50
N CYS A 109 10.89 -3.58 -3.30
CA CYS A 109 9.56 -4.06 -2.91
C CYS A 109 9.11 -3.41 -1.60
N ASN A 110 7.81 -3.19 -1.48
CA ASN A 110 7.19 -2.81 -0.21
C ASN A 110 7.05 -4.04 0.67
N ILE A 111 7.79 -4.10 1.76
CA ILE A 111 7.70 -5.17 2.75
C ILE A 111 6.78 -4.71 3.87
N LEU A 112 5.74 -5.50 4.12
CA LEU A 112 4.75 -5.28 5.16
C LEU A 112 4.91 -6.36 6.22
N GLY A 113 5.27 -5.93 7.44
CA GLY A 113 5.39 -6.80 8.60
C GLY A 113 4.13 -6.70 9.45
N ILE A 114 3.32 -7.76 9.44
CA ILE A 114 2.07 -7.86 10.19
C ILE A 114 2.29 -8.50 11.55
N ASP A 115 1.35 -8.31 12.48
CA ASP A 115 1.48 -8.84 13.84
C ASP A 115 1.70 -10.37 13.86
N ASP A 116 2.72 -10.81 14.57
CA ASP A 116 3.13 -12.23 14.61
C ASP A 116 2.07 -13.14 15.23
N ALA A 117 1.37 -12.64 16.26
CA ALA A 117 0.44 -13.46 17.04
C ALA A 117 -0.94 -13.55 16.37
N THR A 118 -1.49 -12.41 15.98
CA THR A 118 -2.88 -12.32 15.49
C THR A 118 -2.97 -12.28 13.97
N LEU A 119 -1.85 -12.03 13.27
CA LEU A 119 -1.78 -11.78 11.83
C LEU A 119 -2.67 -10.60 11.38
N ILE A 120 -2.97 -9.66 12.28
CA ILE A 120 -3.66 -8.42 11.94
C ILE A 120 -2.78 -7.61 11.00
N GLY A 121 -3.38 -7.06 9.95
CA GLY A 121 -2.68 -6.44 8.83
C GLY A 121 -2.46 -7.35 7.62
N ALA A 122 -3.00 -8.57 7.67
CA ALA A 122 -2.94 -9.53 6.56
C ALA A 122 -3.57 -8.98 5.28
N PRO A 123 -3.18 -9.51 4.10
CA PRO A 123 -3.75 -9.10 2.84
C PRO A 123 -5.26 -9.34 2.79
N PRO A 124 -6.03 -8.48 2.10
CA PRO A 124 -7.49 -8.54 2.11
C PRO A 124 -8.04 -9.81 1.44
N LYS A 125 -7.31 -10.36 0.47
CA LYS A 125 -7.76 -11.54 -0.26
C LYS A 125 -6.59 -12.41 -0.70
N MET A 126 -6.62 -13.68 -0.29
CA MET A 126 -5.69 -14.70 -0.76
C MET A 126 -6.17 -15.29 -2.08
N ILE A 127 -5.23 -15.50 -3.02
CA ILE A 127 -5.46 -16.20 -4.30
C ILE A 127 -4.93 -17.64 -4.18
N GLN A 128 -3.75 -17.81 -3.60
CA GLN A 128 -3.11 -19.10 -3.36
C GLN A 128 -2.48 -19.11 -1.97
N GLY A 129 -2.48 -20.25 -1.32
CA GLY A 129 -1.96 -20.40 0.04
C GLY A 129 -2.92 -19.86 1.11
N ARG A 130 -2.42 -19.75 2.34
CA ARG A 130 -3.16 -19.26 3.51
C ARG A 130 -2.33 -18.24 4.28
N VAL A 131 -3.00 -17.32 4.96
CA VAL A 131 -2.30 -16.28 5.77
C VAL A 131 -1.52 -16.93 6.92
N GLU A 132 -2.08 -17.99 7.52
CA GLU A 132 -1.47 -18.72 8.63
C GLU A 132 -0.11 -19.33 8.27
N SER A 133 0.13 -19.61 6.99
CA SER A 133 1.42 -20.10 6.49
C SER A 133 2.55 -19.09 6.68
N LEU A 134 2.25 -17.82 6.97
CA LEU A 134 3.27 -16.84 7.37
C LEU A 134 4.00 -17.21 8.68
N ARG A 135 3.45 -18.11 9.48
CA ARG A 135 4.12 -18.64 10.69
C ARG A 135 5.26 -19.60 10.37
N GLU A 136 5.29 -20.14 9.16
CA GLU A 136 6.38 -21.01 8.72
C GLU A 136 7.71 -20.23 8.60
N PRO A 137 8.87 -20.90 8.76
CA PRO A 137 10.17 -20.24 8.63
C PRO A 137 10.35 -19.57 7.26
N ASN A 138 10.88 -18.35 7.25
CA ASN A 138 11.19 -17.55 6.05
C ASN A 138 10.00 -17.34 5.09
N ALA A 139 8.78 -17.47 5.59
CA ALA A 139 7.56 -17.38 4.79
C ALA A 139 7.24 -15.94 4.40
N ILE A 140 6.86 -15.77 3.14
CA ILE A 140 6.35 -14.50 2.58
C ILE A 140 5.13 -14.76 1.71
N ILE A 141 4.23 -13.78 1.64
CA ILE A 141 3.11 -13.73 0.70
C ILE A 141 3.37 -12.56 -0.25
N ILE A 142 3.23 -12.80 -1.55
CA ILE A 142 3.49 -11.80 -2.59
C ILE A 142 2.17 -11.41 -3.24
N ASN A 143 2.01 -10.15 -3.61
CA ASN A 143 0.86 -9.75 -4.39
C ASN A 143 0.95 -10.26 -5.84
N LYS A 144 -0.20 -10.60 -6.44
CA LYS A 144 -0.31 -11.16 -7.80
C LYS A 144 0.44 -10.34 -8.85
N LYS A 145 0.24 -9.01 -8.85
CA LYS A 145 0.92 -8.13 -9.81
C LYS A 145 2.43 -8.16 -9.68
N GLY A 146 2.94 -8.29 -8.45
CA GLY A 146 4.38 -8.46 -8.19
C GLY A 146 4.88 -9.80 -8.70
N ALA A 147 4.17 -10.89 -8.39
CA ALA A 147 4.54 -12.24 -8.78
C ALA A 147 4.53 -12.46 -10.31
N GLU A 148 3.56 -11.88 -11.02
CA GLU A 148 3.42 -11.98 -12.48
C GLU A 148 4.29 -10.95 -13.24
N GLY A 149 4.73 -9.89 -12.57
CA GLY A 149 5.46 -8.77 -13.16
C GLY A 149 6.91 -8.65 -12.69
N MET A 150 7.17 -7.70 -11.81
CA MET A 150 8.53 -7.30 -11.43
C MET A 150 9.34 -8.38 -10.70
N LEU A 151 8.69 -9.33 -10.05
CA LEU A 151 9.33 -10.46 -9.36
C LEU A 151 9.29 -11.75 -10.19
N ALA A 152 8.70 -11.74 -11.38
CA ALA A 152 8.67 -12.92 -12.24
C ALA A 152 10.09 -13.34 -12.64
N LYS A 153 10.28 -14.63 -12.76
CA LYS A 153 11.52 -15.22 -13.30
C LYS A 153 11.71 -14.71 -14.73
N TYR A 154 12.86 -14.22 -15.05
CA TYR A 154 13.17 -13.56 -16.33
C TYR A 154 12.41 -12.25 -16.61
N GLY A 155 11.88 -11.58 -15.58
CA GLY A 155 11.16 -10.30 -15.61
C GLY A 155 11.41 -9.30 -16.73
N ILE A 156 10.99 -8.06 -16.56
CA ILE A 156 11.02 -6.97 -17.56
C ILE A 156 12.40 -6.76 -18.24
N TYR A 157 13.49 -7.15 -17.61
CA TYR A 157 14.86 -7.12 -18.16
C TYR A 157 15.28 -8.49 -18.71
N ASN A 158 14.45 -9.08 -19.58
CA ASN A 158 14.78 -10.34 -20.21
C ASN A 158 15.71 -10.13 -21.44
N PRO A 159 17.01 -10.35 -21.33
CA PRO A 159 17.95 -10.07 -22.45
C PRO A 159 17.86 -11.11 -23.58
N LYS A 160 17.05 -12.16 -23.47
CA LYS A 160 17.07 -13.31 -24.39
C LYS A 160 15.69 -13.83 -24.85
N ASN A 161 14.66 -13.00 -24.85
CA ASN A 161 13.31 -13.40 -25.31
C ASN A 161 12.74 -14.69 -24.65
N LYS A 162 13.16 -15.03 -23.42
CA LYS A 162 12.62 -16.17 -22.69
C LYS A 162 11.25 -15.82 -22.11
N PRO A 163 10.32 -16.77 -22.04
CA PRO A 163 8.98 -16.53 -21.50
C PRO A 163 9.07 -16.05 -20.04
N ILE A 164 8.26 -15.08 -19.69
CA ILE A 164 8.11 -14.60 -18.30
C ILE A 164 7.38 -15.70 -17.53
N VAL A 165 8.03 -16.24 -16.49
CA VAL A 165 7.45 -17.25 -15.60
C VAL A 165 7.09 -16.56 -14.27
N PRO A 166 5.79 -16.47 -13.92
CA PRO A 166 5.38 -15.90 -12.65
C PRO A 166 5.99 -16.65 -11.45
N MET A 167 6.28 -15.92 -10.38
CA MET A 167 6.62 -16.53 -9.09
C MET A 167 5.44 -17.36 -8.57
N ARG A 168 5.73 -18.54 -8.03
CA ARG A 168 4.74 -19.50 -7.52
C ARG A 168 4.96 -19.78 -6.04
N VAL A 169 3.94 -20.32 -5.39
CA VAL A 169 4.07 -20.86 -4.04
C VAL A 169 5.13 -21.97 -4.04
N GLY A 170 6.05 -21.90 -3.09
CA GLY A 170 7.22 -22.77 -2.99
C GLY A 170 8.51 -22.17 -3.52
N ASP A 171 8.45 -21.14 -4.36
CA ASP A 171 9.65 -20.48 -4.88
C ASP A 171 10.45 -19.80 -3.78
N LEU A 172 11.77 -19.76 -3.98
CA LEU A 172 12.71 -19.09 -3.08
C LEU A 172 13.18 -17.78 -3.68
N THR A 173 13.40 -16.80 -2.83
CA THR A 173 14.00 -15.50 -3.17
C THR A 173 14.86 -15.02 -2.01
N GLU A 174 15.53 -13.91 -2.16
CA GLU A 174 16.34 -13.28 -1.11
C GLU A 174 15.87 -11.84 -0.89
N ILE A 175 15.69 -11.46 0.36
CA ILE A 175 15.36 -10.10 0.79
C ILE A 175 16.51 -9.58 1.63
N ASN A 176 17.24 -8.57 1.15
CA ASN A 176 18.45 -8.08 1.82
C ASN A 176 19.38 -9.23 2.25
N ASP A 177 19.74 -10.09 1.30
CA ASP A 177 20.64 -11.25 1.48
C ASP A 177 20.12 -12.33 2.45
N GLN A 178 18.88 -12.26 2.86
CA GLN A 178 18.24 -13.30 3.68
C GLN A 178 17.22 -14.09 2.84
N ARG A 179 17.25 -15.41 3.02
CA ARG A 179 16.35 -16.32 2.29
C ARG A 179 14.90 -16.08 2.67
N ALA A 180 14.03 -16.02 1.66
CA ALA A 180 12.58 -15.96 1.80
C ALA A 180 11.90 -17.01 0.90
N ARG A 181 10.81 -17.63 1.38
CA ARG A 181 10.03 -18.62 0.67
C ARG A 181 8.61 -18.14 0.46
N VAL A 182 8.14 -18.18 -0.77
CA VAL A 182 6.75 -17.83 -1.12
C VAL A 182 5.81 -18.91 -0.61
N VAL A 183 4.93 -18.57 0.32
CA VAL A 183 3.91 -19.47 0.87
C VAL A 183 2.50 -19.13 0.40
N GLY A 184 2.34 -18.00 -0.25
CA GLY A 184 1.04 -17.58 -0.78
C GLY A 184 1.13 -16.44 -1.77
N ILE A 185 0.07 -16.31 -2.55
CA ILE A 185 -0.14 -15.19 -3.48
C ILE A 185 -1.47 -14.53 -3.11
N CYS A 186 -1.46 -13.20 -2.99
CA CYS A 186 -2.63 -12.41 -2.62
C CYS A 186 -2.99 -11.37 -3.67
N GLU A 187 -4.20 -10.86 -3.57
CA GLU A 187 -4.63 -9.66 -4.27
C GLU A 187 -4.47 -8.47 -3.32
N SER A 188 -3.78 -7.43 -3.76
CA SER A 188 -3.67 -6.16 -3.05
C SER A 188 -3.79 -5.02 -4.04
N LEU A 189 -4.22 -3.87 -3.55
CA LEU A 189 -4.28 -2.66 -4.36
C LEU A 189 -2.85 -2.22 -4.74
N PRO A 190 -2.69 -1.63 -5.93
CA PRO A 190 -1.38 -1.15 -6.35
C PRO A 190 -0.93 0.01 -5.43
N THR A 191 0.34 0.00 -5.05
CA THR A 191 0.99 1.12 -4.38
C THR A 191 1.16 2.31 -5.32
N PHE A 192 1.44 3.48 -4.78
CA PHE A 192 1.64 4.71 -5.57
C PHE A 192 2.63 4.50 -6.72
N MET A 193 3.80 3.93 -6.45
CA MET A 193 4.84 3.64 -7.44
C MET A 193 4.70 2.26 -8.10
N SER A 194 3.57 1.57 -7.90
CA SER A 194 3.29 0.22 -8.47
C SER A 194 4.33 -0.84 -8.10
N GLN A 195 5.06 -0.67 -7.01
CA GLN A 195 6.03 -1.64 -6.52
C GLN A 195 5.33 -2.91 -6.03
N PRO A 196 5.98 -4.07 -6.13
CA PRO A 196 5.50 -5.30 -5.54
C PRO A 196 5.29 -5.15 -4.03
N VAL A 197 4.26 -5.79 -3.51
CA VAL A 197 3.95 -5.83 -2.08
C VAL A 197 4.19 -7.24 -1.57
N ILE A 198 4.94 -7.33 -0.49
CA ILE A 198 5.29 -8.58 0.18
C ILE A 198 4.87 -8.49 1.64
N TYR A 199 4.05 -9.44 2.06
CA TYR A 199 3.63 -9.59 3.45
C TYR A 199 4.48 -10.63 4.15
N THR A 200 4.86 -10.36 5.38
CA THR A 200 5.56 -11.28 6.28
C THR A 200 5.21 -10.95 7.73
N THR A 201 5.69 -11.71 8.70
CA THR A 201 5.48 -11.38 10.10
C THR A 201 6.36 -10.19 10.53
N TYR A 202 5.93 -9.46 11.56
CA TYR A 202 6.61 -8.25 12.04
C TYR A 202 8.09 -8.51 12.40
N LYS A 203 8.35 -9.53 13.20
CA LYS A 203 9.73 -9.89 13.59
C LYS A 203 10.60 -10.23 12.38
N ARG A 204 10.03 -10.91 11.39
CA ARG A 204 10.76 -11.27 10.17
C ARG A 204 11.00 -10.06 9.28
N ALA A 205 10.05 -9.16 9.16
CA ALA A 205 10.25 -7.90 8.46
C ALA A 205 11.40 -7.10 9.07
N LEU A 206 11.48 -7.04 10.40
CA LEU A 206 12.61 -6.42 11.09
C LEU A 206 13.94 -7.16 10.86
N SER A 207 13.94 -8.49 10.71
CA SER A 207 15.17 -9.20 10.38
C SER A 207 15.68 -8.87 8.99
N TYR A 208 14.80 -8.67 8.02
CA TYR A 208 15.16 -8.24 6.67
C TYR A 208 15.59 -6.77 6.60
N ALA A 209 15.15 -5.94 7.54
CA ALA A 209 15.47 -4.52 7.56
C ALA A 209 16.94 -4.27 7.94
N PRO A 210 17.60 -3.25 7.36
CA PRO A 210 18.87 -2.75 7.86
C PRO A 210 18.76 -2.34 9.33
N SER A 211 19.88 -2.38 10.07
CA SER A 211 19.91 -2.08 11.52
C SER A 211 19.27 -0.75 11.89
N GLU A 212 19.50 0.27 11.05
CA GLU A 212 18.94 1.63 11.24
C GLU A 212 17.43 1.72 11.03
N ARG A 213 16.82 0.72 10.37
CA ARG A 213 15.39 0.67 10.04
C ARG A 213 14.64 -0.46 10.77
N LYS A 214 15.23 -1.04 11.79
CA LYS A 214 14.61 -2.07 12.65
C LYS A 214 13.69 -1.43 13.70
N ASN A 215 12.78 -0.60 13.25
CA ASN A 215 11.87 0.13 14.13
C ASN A 215 10.42 -0.06 13.68
N LEU A 216 9.52 0.12 14.62
CA LEU A 216 8.09 0.15 14.39
C LEU A 216 7.75 1.33 13.45
N SER A 217 6.99 1.08 12.40
CA SER A 217 6.60 2.12 11.43
C SER A 217 5.23 2.71 11.76
N TYR A 218 4.28 1.85 12.09
CA TYR A 218 2.90 2.20 12.41
C TYR A 218 2.38 1.33 13.55
N ILE A 219 1.41 1.85 14.31
CA ILE A 219 0.64 1.07 15.26
C ILE A 219 -0.79 1.04 14.77
N LEU A 220 -1.31 -0.15 14.53
CA LEU A 220 -2.70 -0.37 14.15
C LEU A 220 -3.55 -0.51 15.40
N VAL A 221 -4.61 0.25 15.49
CA VAL A 221 -5.47 0.29 16.69
C VAL A 221 -6.92 0.02 16.30
N LYS A 222 -7.60 -0.77 17.11
CA LYS A 222 -9.04 -0.99 17.06
C LYS A 222 -9.71 -0.35 18.25
N ALA A 223 -10.73 0.44 18.02
CA ALA A 223 -11.56 0.99 19.09
C ALA A 223 -12.42 -0.10 19.72
N ASP A 224 -12.70 0.03 21.01
CA ASP A 224 -13.64 -0.84 21.71
C ASP A 224 -15.10 -0.55 21.29
N LYS A 225 -15.98 -1.50 21.53
CA LYS A 225 -17.41 -1.37 21.20
C LYS A 225 -18.01 -0.14 21.88
N GLY A 226 -18.65 0.73 21.10
CA GLY A 226 -19.28 1.95 21.60
C GLY A 226 -18.36 3.16 21.73
N VAL A 227 -17.05 3.03 21.42
CA VAL A 227 -16.10 4.15 21.41
C VAL A 227 -15.96 4.67 19.99
N SER A 228 -16.15 5.99 19.80
CA SER A 228 -15.92 6.63 18.50
C SER A 228 -14.42 6.60 18.15
N PRO A 229 -14.05 6.02 16.99
CA PRO A 229 -12.64 6.02 16.56
C PRO A 229 -12.01 7.41 16.52
N LYS A 230 -12.75 8.43 16.09
CA LYS A 230 -12.26 9.82 16.04
C LYS A 230 -11.90 10.35 17.43
N LYS A 231 -12.81 10.19 18.42
CA LYS A 231 -12.53 10.62 19.81
C LYS A 231 -11.38 9.84 20.43
N LEU A 232 -11.22 8.58 20.05
CA LEU A 232 -10.09 7.76 20.51
C LEU A 232 -8.77 8.22 19.88
N ALA A 233 -8.77 8.53 18.60
CA ALA A 233 -7.59 9.06 17.89
C ALA A 233 -7.12 10.38 18.51
N GLU A 234 -8.04 11.32 18.78
CA GLU A 234 -7.75 12.57 19.47
C GLU A 234 -7.14 12.31 20.86
N ARG A 235 -7.71 11.36 21.64
CA ARG A 235 -7.19 10.98 22.95
C ARG A 235 -5.78 10.39 22.88
N ILE A 236 -5.51 9.52 21.91
CA ILE A 236 -4.19 8.94 21.69
C ILE A 236 -3.19 10.06 21.40
N SER A 237 -3.51 10.96 20.48
CA SER A 237 -2.63 12.07 20.08
C SER A 237 -2.36 13.08 21.22
N GLN A 238 -3.28 13.21 22.19
CA GLN A 238 -3.09 14.08 23.37
C GLN A 238 -2.21 13.44 24.45
N ASN A 239 -2.27 12.12 24.60
CA ASN A 239 -1.57 11.41 25.68
C ASN A 239 -0.16 10.93 25.30
N ILE A 240 0.14 10.85 24.02
CA ILE A 240 1.41 10.32 23.51
C ILE A 240 1.95 11.28 22.45
N GLU A 241 3.27 11.40 22.32
CA GLU A 241 3.93 12.21 21.30
C GLU A 241 3.85 11.60 19.89
N LEU A 242 2.67 11.08 19.51
CA LEU A 242 2.36 10.51 18.19
C LEU A 242 1.10 11.18 17.65
N THR A 243 0.85 10.96 16.37
CA THR A 243 -0.40 11.38 15.73
C THR A 243 -1.22 10.15 15.36
N ALA A 244 -2.51 10.19 15.62
CA ALA A 244 -3.45 9.14 15.32
C ALA A 244 -4.50 9.64 14.32
N TYR A 245 -4.67 8.91 13.23
CA TYR A 245 -5.66 9.18 12.19
C TYR A 245 -6.63 8.03 12.06
N THR A 246 -7.87 8.35 11.74
CA THR A 246 -8.86 7.32 11.36
C THR A 246 -8.67 6.92 9.91
N ASN A 247 -9.19 5.76 9.50
CA ASN A 247 -9.13 5.29 8.10
C ASN A 247 -9.80 6.26 7.08
N ARG A 248 -10.48 7.31 7.55
CA ARG A 248 -11.19 8.29 6.72
C ARG A 248 -10.46 9.63 6.62
N GLU A 249 -9.49 9.87 7.46
CA GLU A 249 -8.61 11.04 7.49
C GLU A 249 -7.31 10.77 6.73
#